data_394ee1efe41b30d3ee0aa3a33664b365
#
_entry.id   394ee1efe41b30d3ee0aa3a33664b365
#
_cell.length_a   1.000
_cell.length_b   1.000
_cell.length_c   1.000
_cell.angle_alpha   90.00
_cell.angle_beta   90.00
_cell.angle_gamma   90.00
#
_symmetry.space_group_name_H-M   'P 1'
#
loop_
_entity.id
_entity.type
_entity.pdbx_description
1 polymer ?
#
loop_
_entity_poly.entity_id
_entity_poly.type
_entity_poly.pdbx_seq_one_letter_code
_entity_poly.pdbx_strand_id
1 'polypeptide(L)'
;MADLDSTPGAQTVRAEFALPVGGGLLHASAQLPVGHTTLTQLLPIIQNLENAIVGRVAEEALQEGSPISCRAGCGACCRQMVPLSLFEAEALTAWIETLPEERIKELEERFHRAVSALRDQGVLEHILDTAWTLDDEIATKLAIDYFHAGVPCPFLEEESCSIHPIRPLICREYMVTSPPELCRDPSVHNVAGVRLPLKLSRVLHGFGQELENDRRGWIPMVFLMAWRKSGAKPGESVSGSGPAVLKRFLEKAAAVSRAMQE
;
A
#
# COMPACT_ATOMS: atom_id res chain seq x y z
N MET A 1 -16.31 -0.31 -17.03
CA MET A 1 -16.03 -1.67 -16.51
C MET A 1 -14.54 -1.89 -16.69
N ALA A 2 -13.77 -1.94 -15.60
CA ALA A 2 -12.32 -2.12 -15.66
C ALA A 2 -12.02 -3.61 -15.90
N ASP A 3 -11.19 -3.93 -16.90
CA ASP A 3 -10.74 -5.29 -17.23
C ASP A 3 -9.34 -5.49 -16.60
N LEU A 4 -9.19 -6.51 -15.76
CA LEU A 4 -8.02 -6.69 -14.91
C LEU A 4 -7.34 -8.03 -15.24
N ASP A 5 -6.30 -8.01 -16.09
CA ASP A 5 -5.65 -9.24 -16.62
C ASP A 5 -4.59 -9.83 -15.68
N SER A 6 -4.51 -11.17 -15.64
CA SER A 6 -3.58 -12.00 -14.87
C SER A 6 -2.68 -12.88 -15.76
N THR A 7 -1.62 -13.41 -15.16
CA THR A 7 -0.45 -14.13 -15.69
C THR A 7 -0.72 -15.13 -16.84
N PRO A 8 0.12 -15.22 -17.91
CA PRO A 8 -0.05 -16.15 -19.03
C PRO A 8 0.25 -17.62 -18.63
N GLY A 9 -0.65 -18.54 -19.00
CA GLY A 9 -0.41 -19.99 -18.96
C GLY A 9 -1.25 -20.82 -17.97
N ALA A 10 -1.92 -20.21 -16.99
CA ALA A 10 -2.84 -20.92 -16.09
C ALA A 10 -4.28 -20.90 -16.66
N GLN A 11 -5.07 -21.97 -16.43
CA GLN A 11 -6.50 -21.89 -16.69
C GLN A 11 -7.13 -20.78 -15.85
N THR A 12 -7.78 -19.83 -16.51
CA THR A 12 -8.42 -18.69 -15.86
C THR A 12 -9.93 -18.72 -16.04
N VAL A 13 -10.65 -18.12 -15.12
CA VAL A 13 -12.08 -17.88 -15.21
C VAL A 13 -12.33 -16.38 -15.05
N ARG A 14 -13.22 -15.83 -15.88
CA ARG A 14 -13.69 -14.45 -15.72
C ARG A 14 -14.67 -14.38 -14.56
N ALA A 15 -14.40 -13.54 -13.59
CA ALA A 15 -15.30 -13.21 -12.52
C ALA A 15 -15.78 -11.75 -12.67
N GLU A 16 -17.09 -11.55 -12.55
CA GLU A 16 -17.69 -10.22 -12.48
C GLU A 16 -18.17 -9.98 -11.05
N PHE A 17 -17.92 -8.79 -10.53
CA PHE A 17 -18.27 -8.45 -9.16
C PHE A 17 -18.58 -6.96 -9.01
N ALA A 18 -19.27 -6.63 -7.91
CA ALA A 18 -19.54 -5.26 -7.52
C ALA A 18 -19.06 -5.03 -6.09
N LEU A 19 -18.37 -3.90 -5.87
CA LEU A 19 -17.85 -3.50 -4.57
C LEU A 19 -18.54 -2.20 -4.12
N PRO A 20 -19.13 -2.14 -2.91
CA PRO A 20 -19.66 -0.89 -2.36
C PRO A 20 -18.51 0.13 -2.14
N VAL A 21 -18.61 1.29 -2.78
CA VAL A 21 -17.64 2.37 -2.67
C VAL A 21 -18.37 3.72 -2.63
N GLY A 22 -18.30 4.43 -1.52
CA GLY A 22 -18.82 5.80 -1.39
C GLY A 22 -20.31 5.95 -1.70
N GLY A 23 -21.15 5.08 -1.18
CA GLY A 23 -22.60 5.13 -1.40
C GLY A 23 -23.06 4.62 -2.78
N GLY A 24 -22.14 4.13 -3.62
CA GLY A 24 -22.41 3.51 -4.92
C GLY A 24 -21.78 2.13 -5.05
N LEU A 25 -21.95 1.53 -6.25
CA LEU A 25 -21.30 0.26 -6.59
C LEU A 25 -20.22 0.50 -7.65
N LEU A 26 -19.03 -0.03 -7.41
CA LEU A 26 -17.98 -0.16 -8.41
C LEU A 26 -18.10 -1.55 -9.05
N HIS A 27 -18.50 -1.59 -10.33
CA HIS A 27 -18.54 -2.83 -11.10
C HIS A 27 -17.20 -3.09 -11.75
N ALA A 28 -16.67 -4.28 -11.57
CA ALA A 28 -15.39 -4.71 -12.14
C ALA A 28 -15.45 -6.16 -12.61
N SER A 29 -14.50 -6.53 -13.46
CA SER A 29 -14.25 -7.93 -13.83
C SER A 29 -12.76 -8.24 -13.77
N ALA A 30 -12.42 -9.48 -13.48
CA ALA A 30 -11.04 -9.95 -13.44
C ALA A 30 -10.93 -11.37 -14.03
N GLN A 31 -9.77 -11.66 -14.64
CA GLN A 31 -9.37 -13.02 -15.00
C GLN A 31 -8.66 -13.64 -13.79
N LEU A 32 -9.21 -14.72 -13.25
CA LEU A 32 -8.72 -15.36 -12.04
C LEU A 32 -8.17 -16.74 -12.33
N PRO A 33 -7.03 -17.15 -11.75
CA PRO A 33 -6.56 -18.51 -11.81
C PRO A 33 -7.60 -19.48 -11.20
N VAL A 34 -7.88 -20.60 -11.89
CA VAL A 34 -8.82 -21.62 -11.39
C VAL A 34 -8.16 -22.46 -10.28
N GLY A 35 -6.82 -22.65 -10.36
CA GLY A 35 -6.04 -23.46 -9.44
C GLY A 35 -5.76 -22.78 -8.10
N HIS A 36 -4.86 -23.41 -7.33
CA HIS A 36 -4.37 -22.87 -6.06
C HIS A 36 -3.76 -21.48 -6.27
N THR A 37 -4.22 -20.53 -5.51
CA THR A 37 -3.86 -19.10 -5.62
C THR A 37 -3.79 -18.51 -4.23
N THR A 38 -2.77 -17.71 -3.97
CA THR A 38 -2.60 -16.98 -2.71
C THR A 38 -3.12 -15.54 -2.84
N LEU A 39 -3.40 -14.89 -1.72
CA LEU A 39 -3.76 -13.47 -1.72
C LEU A 39 -2.66 -12.59 -2.30
N THR A 40 -1.39 -12.93 -2.05
CA THR A 40 -0.22 -12.24 -2.63
C THR A 40 -0.24 -12.31 -4.17
N GLN A 41 -0.63 -13.43 -4.76
CA GLN A 41 -0.74 -13.58 -6.22
C GLN A 41 -1.89 -12.77 -6.82
N LEU A 42 -2.90 -12.40 -6.04
CA LEU A 42 -4.00 -11.54 -6.48
C LEU A 42 -3.70 -10.04 -6.32
N LEU A 43 -2.55 -9.65 -5.77
CA LEU A 43 -2.21 -8.23 -5.59
C LEU A 43 -2.30 -7.39 -6.87
N PRO A 44 -1.87 -7.84 -8.07
CA PRO A 44 -2.03 -7.05 -9.28
C PRO A 44 -3.50 -6.69 -9.57
N ILE A 45 -4.44 -7.62 -9.33
CA ILE A 45 -5.88 -7.39 -9.49
C ILE A 45 -6.37 -6.39 -8.43
N ILE A 46 -5.94 -6.56 -7.19
CA ILE A 46 -6.29 -5.66 -6.07
C ILE A 46 -5.74 -4.26 -6.31
N GLN A 47 -4.51 -4.14 -6.81
CA GLN A 47 -3.90 -2.85 -7.17
C GLN A 47 -4.66 -2.15 -8.31
N ASN A 48 -5.14 -2.90 -9.29
CA ASN A 48 -5.96 -2.36 -10.36
C ASN A 48 -7.34 -1.92 -9.86
N LEU A 49 -7.92 -2.67 -8.92
CA LEU A 49 -9.17 -2.26 -8.25
C LEU A 49 -8.98 -0.96 -7.47
N GLU A 50 -7.87 -0.83 -6.73
CA GLU A 50 -7.51 0.43 -6.06
C GLU A 50 -7.34 1.58 -7.04
N ASN A 51 -6.66 1.34 -8.19
CA ASN A 51 -6.52 2.36 -9.23
C ASN A 51 -7.88 2.83 -9.76
N ALA A 52 -8.87 1.93 -9.88
CA ALA A 52 -10.22 2.29 -10.31
C ALA A 52 -10.94 3.16 -9.26
N ILE A 53 -10.77 2.85 -7.96
CA ILE A 53 -11.31 3.67 -6.86
C ILE A 53 -10.67 5.06 -6.87
N VAL A 54 -9.34 5.10 -6.92
CA VAL A 54 -8.53 6.34 -6.95
C VAL A 54 -8.89 7.19 -8.18
N GLY A 55 -9.00 6.55 -9.36
CA GLY A 55 -9.38 7.24 -10.61
C GLY A 55 -10.74 7.90 -10.53
N ARG A 56 -11.75 7.19 -10.00
CA ARG A 56 -13.09 7.75 -9.79
C ARG A 56 -13.07 8.97 -8.86
N VAL A 57 -12.37 8.88 -7.74
CA VAL A 57 -12.26 10.00 -6.78
C VAL A 57 -11.50 11.18 -7.40
N ALA A 58 -10.49 10.93 -8.22
CA ALA A 58 -9.76 11.97 -8.93
C ALA A 58 -10.64 12.68 -9.97
N GLU A 59 -11.52 11.95 -10.68
CA GLU A 59 -12.49 12.51 -11.61
C GLU A 59 -13.54 13.36 -10.88
N GLU A 60 -14.05 12.89 -9.74
CA GLU A 60 -14.99 13.63 -8.88
C GLU A 60 -14.36 14.95 -8.40
N ALA A 61 -13.12 14.90 -7.88
CA ALA A 61 -12.37 16.07 -7.43
C ALA A 61 -12.12 17.08 -8.57
N LEU A 62 -11.85 16.59 -9.78
CA LEU A 62 -11.71 17.47 -10.96
C LEU A 62 -13.03 18.17 -11.30
N GLN A 63 -14.17 17.46 -11.25
CA GLN A 63 -15.50 18.02 -11.50
C GLN A 63 -15.89 19.08 -10.47
N GLU A 64 -15.45 18.92 -9.23
CA GLU A 64 -15.63 19.88 -8.13
C GLU A 64 -14.66 21.08 -8.19
N GLY A 65 -13.78 21.15 -9.20
CA GLY A 65 -12.82 22.24 -9.38
C GLY A 65 -11.59 22.15 -8.46
N SER A 66 -11.36 21.00 -7.84
CA SER A 66 -10.23 20.72 -6.94
C SER A 66 -9.39 19.54 -7.44
N PRO A 67 -8.72 19.65 -8.60
CA PRO A 67 -8.00 18.55 -9.22
C PRO A 67 -6.86 18.04 -8.33
N ILE A 68 -6.55 16.76 -8.44
CA ILE A 68 -5.40 16.16 -7.78
C ILE A 68 -4.12 16.83 -8.27
N SER A 69 -3.31 17.32 -7.36
CA SER A 69 -2.04 18.00 -7.66
C SER A 69 -0.83 17.07 -7.72
N CYS A 70 -0.98 15.82 -7.27
CA CYS A 70 0.07 14.80 -7.35
C CYS A 70 0.43 14.49 -8.80
N ARG A 71 1.75 14.42 -9.10
CA ARG A 71 2.26 14.17 -10.45
C ARG A 71 3.53 13.32 -10.42
N ALA A 72 3.90 12.75 -11.55
CA ALA A 72 5.20 12.10 -11.72
C ALA A 72 6.35 13.09 -11.37
N GLY A 73 7.39 12.60 -10.71
CA GLY A 73 8.50 13.43 -10.24
C GLY A 73 8.21 14.21 -8.94
N CYS A 74 7.10 13.93 -8.27
CA CYS A 74 6.82 14.47 -6.94
C CYS A 74 7.10 13.39 -5.88
N GLY A 75 8.27 13.45 -5.26
CA GLY A 75 8.70 12.52 -4.21
C GLY A 75 8.40 12.97 -2.78
N ALA A 76 7.63 14.05 -2.57
CA ALA A 76 7.41 14.62 -1.24
C ALA A 76 6.85 13.60 -0.24
N CYS A 77 5.80 12.85 -0.62
CA CYS A 77 5.20 11.82 0.22
C CYS A 77 6.09 10.57 0.41
N CYS A 78 7.14 10.41 -0.39
CA CYS A 78 8.10 9.31 -0.23
C CYS A 78 9.06 9.51 0.97
N ARG A 79 8.80 10.48 1.83
CA ARG A 79 9.49 10.69 3.12
C ARG A 79 8.60 10.35 4.31
N GLN A 80 7.42 9.78 4.05
CA GLN A 80 6.51 9.29 5.08
C GLN A 80 6.82 7.85 5.47
N MET A 81 6.49 7.47 6.69
CA MET A 81 6.48 6.06 7.09
C MET A 81 5.37 5.33 6.32
N VAL A 82 5.75 4.36 5.51
CA VAL A 82 4.81 3.55 4.72
C VAL A 82 4.50 2.26 5.49
N PRO A 83 3.28 2.07 6.02
CA PRO A 83 2.83 0.82 6.59
C PRO A 83 2.55 -0.18 5.45
N LEU A 84 3.51 -1.04 5.19
CA LEU A 84 3.49 -2.06 4.13
C LEU A 84 2.77 -3.31 4.64
N SER A 85 1.70 -3.75 3.99
CA SER A 85 1.06 -5.01 4.35
C SER A 85 1.99 -6.20 4.17
N LEU A 86 1.79 -7.27 4.95
CA LEU A 86 2.62 -8.48 4.88
C LEU A 86 2.58 -9.14 3.50
N PHE A 87 1.44 -9.07 2.81
CA PHE A 87 1.27 -9.61 1.46
C PHE A 87 2.03 -8.78 0.42
N GLU A 88 2.04 -7.46 0.55
CA GLU A 88 2.84 -6.58 -0.31
C GLU A 88 4.33 -6.71 -0.01
N ALA A 89 4.71 -6.94 1.26
CA ALA A 89 6.09 -7.24 1.63
C ALA A 89 6.58 -8.53 0.97
N GLU A 90 5.76 -9.60 0.96
CA GLU A 90 6.05 -10.84 0.24
C GLU A 90 6.20 -10.61 -1.26
N ALA A 91 5.27 -9.89 -1.90
CA ALA A 91 5.32 -9.61 -3.32
C ALA A 91 6.55 -8.76 -3.71
N LEU A 92 6.87 -7.72 -2.94
CA LEU A 92 8.05 -6.89 -3.19
C LEU A 92 9.34 -7.68 -2.97
N THR A 93 9.38 -8.56 -1.96
CA THR A 93 10.52 -9.46 -1.75
C THR A 93 10.73 -10.37 -2.95
N ALA A 94 9.68 -11.03 -3.43
CA ALA A 94 9.74 -11.88 -4.61
C ALA A 94 10.17 -11.08 -5.86
N TRP A 95 9.69 -9.85 -6.04
CA TRP A 95 10.12 -8.97 -7.12
C TRP A 95 11.61 -8.59 -7.00
N ILE A 96 12.09 -8.23 -5.81
CA ILE A 96 13.51 -7.92 -5.58
C ILE A 96 14.40 -9.10 -5.97
N GLU A 97 13.98 -10.33 -5.71
CA GLU A 97 14.72 -11.55 -6.07
C GLU A 97 14.85 -11.77 -7.58
N THR A 98 14.03 -11.10 -8.39
CA THR A 98 14.14 -11.15 -9.86
C THR A 98 15.13 -10.12 -10.43
N LEU A 99 15.62 -9.20 -9.60
CA LEU A 99 16.52 -8.12 -10.06
C LEU A 99 17.96 -8.62 -10.25
N PRO A 100 18.76 -7.93 -11.09
CA PRO A 100 20.20 -8.15 -11.14
C PRO A 100 20.87 -7.99 -9.78
N GLU A 101 21.93 -8.75 -9.51
CA GLU A 101 22.62 -8.76 -8.20
C GLU A 101 23.10 -7.36 -7.78
N GLU A 102 23.64 -6.58 -8.74
CA GLU A 102 24.10 -5.20 -8.49
C GLU A 102 22.94 -4.33 -8.00
N ARG A 103 21.75 -4.51 -8.59
CA ARG A 103 20.57 -3.74 -8.18
C ARG A 103 20.06 -4.15 -6.81
N ILE A 104 20.14 -5.43 -6.47
CA ILE A 104 19.79 -5.92 -5.12
C ILE A 104 20.74 -5.29 -4.10
N LYS A 105 22.05 -5.29 -4.34
CA LYS A 105 23.05 -4.68 -3.45
C LYS A 105 22.80 -3.17 -3.27
N GLU A 106 22.54 -2.47 -4.35
CA GLU A 106 22.22 -1.02 -4.29
C GLU A 106 20.97 -0.77 -3.41
N LEU A 107 19.91 -1.57 -3.56
CA LEU A 107 18.73 -1.46 -2.72
C LEU A 107 19.04 -1.79 -1.26
N GLU A 108 19.79 -2.85 -0.97
CA GLU A 108 20.22 -3.20 0.39
C GLU A 108 20.97 -2.05 1.06
N GLU A 109 21.88 -1.38 0.34
CA GLU A 109 22.59 -0.21 0.84
C GLU A 109 21.67 0.97 1.10
N ARG A 110 20.66 1.21 0.24
CA ARG A 110 19.67 2.28 0.43
C ARG A 110 18.82 2.02 1.67
N PHE A 111 18.35 0.78 1.86
CA PHE A 111 17.60 0.38 3.05
C PHE A 111 18.45 0.52 4.32
N HIS A 112 19.71 0.10 4.26
CA HIS A 112 20.63 0.24 5.40
C HIS A 112 20.85 1.72 5.75
N ARG A 113 21.08 2.59 4.76
CA ARG A 113 21.23 4.03 4.99
C ARG A 113 19.99 4.65 5.59
N ALA A 114 18.78 4.27 5.11
CA ALA A 114 17.54 4.78 5.65
C ALA A 114 17.36 4.39 7.12
N VAL A 115 17.60 3.13 7.48
CA VAL A 115 17.52 2.66 8.88
C VAL A 115 18.57 3.34 9.75
N SER A 116 19.81 3.51 9.25
CA SER A 116 20.87 4.21 10.00
C SER A 116 20.50 5.67 10.25
N ALA A 117 20.01 6.37 9.23
CA ALA A 117 19.61 7.77 9.38
C ALA A 117 18.45 7.95 10.40
N LEU A 118 17.48 7.03 10.41
CA LEU A 118 16.41 7.03 11.42
C LEU A 118 16.94 6.78 12.83
N ARG A 119 17.96 5.91 12.97
CA ARG A 119 18.62 5.65 14.26
C ARG A 119 19.36 6.88 14.75
N ASP A 120 20.16 7.51 13.88
CA ASP A 120 20.97 8.68 14.23
C ASP A 120 20.11 9.87 14.67
N GLN A 121 18.84 9.90 14.26
CA GLN A 121 17.85 10.91 14.63
C GLN A 121 16.94 10.48 15.80
N GLY A 122 17.14 9.30 16.39
CA GLY A 122 16.34 8.78 17.50
C GLY A 122 14.91 8.35 17.13
N VAL A 123 14.58 8.32 15.83
CA VAL A 123 13.23 7.95 15.36
C VAL A 123 13.08 6.44 15.28
N LEU A 124 14.17 5.69 15.05
CA LEU A 124 14.13 4.24 14.92
C LEU A 124 13.62 3.56 16.19
N GLU A 125 14.12 3.95 17.35
CA GLU A 125 13.69 3.45 18.65
C GLU A 125 12.20 3.73 18.86
N HIS A 126 11.75 4.92 18.51
CA HIS A 126 10.33 5.30 18.57
C HIS A 126 9.46 4.39 17.68
N ILE A 127 9.92 4.06 16.46
CA ILE A 127 9.22 3.12 15.57
C ILE A 127 9.13 1.73 16.23
N LEU A 128 10.22 1.25 16.81
CA LEU A 128 10.27 -0.07 17.44
C LEU A 128 9.38 -0.15 18.68
N ASP A 129 9.33 0.89 19.49
CA ASP A 129 8.57 0.94 20.74
C ASP A 129 7.08 1.22 20.55
N THR A 130 6.74 2.10 19.59
CA THR A 130 5.38 2.65 19.46
C THR A 130 4.63 2.20 18.20
N ALA A 131 5.31 1.67 17.20
CA ALA A 131 4.66 1.16 15.98
C ALA A 131 3.65 0.03 16.25
N TRP A 132 3.60 -0.51 17.46
CA TRP A 132 2.67 -1.55 17.94
C TRP A 132 1.40 -1.00 18.60
N THR A 133 1.34 0.30 18.85
CA THR A 133 0.15 0.91 19.44
C THR A 133 -0.95 1.09 18.40
N LEU A 134 -2.21 0.93 18.86
CA LEU A 134 -3.41 1.30 18.10
C LEU A 134 -3.90 2.70 18.47
N ASP A 135 -3.14 3.44 19.29
CA ASP A 135 -3.46 4.80 19.66
C ASP A 135 -3.17 5.74 18.49
N ASP A 136 -4.23 6.36 17.96
CA ASP A 136 -4.14 7.23 16.78
C ASP A 136 -3.30 8.50 17.02
N GLU A 137 -3.27 9.01 18.26
CA GLU A 137 -2.47 10.19 18.60
C GLU A 137 -0.97 9.85 18.59
N ILE A 138 -0.60 8.72 19.19
CA ILE A 138 0.78 8.22 19.18
C ILE A 138 1.22 7.89 17.75
N ALA A 139 0.34 7.22 16.96
CA ALA A 139 0.63 6.89 15.58
C ALA A 139 0.81 8.13 14.71
N THR A 140 -0.01 9.17 14.92
CA THR A 140 0.09 10.45 14.22
C THR A 140 1.39 11.16 14.57
N LYS A 141 1.75 11.22 15.86
CA LYS A 141 3.01 11.81 16.31
C LYS A 141 4.21 11.11 15.68
N LEU A 142 4.23 9.78 15.72
CA LEU A 142 5.30 8.98 15.11
C LEU A 142 5.42 9.25 13.60
N ALA A 143 4.29 9.35 12.88
CA ALA A 143 4.28 9.64 11.45
C ALA A 143 4.87 11.03 11.16
N ILE A 144 4.59 12.03 12.00
CA ILE A 144 5.15 13.39 11.91
C ILE A 144 6.65 13.38 12.21
N ASP A 145 7.08 12.71 13.29
CA ASP A 145 8.50 12.58 13.67
C ASP A 145 9.30 11.89 12.56
N TYR A 146 8.75 10.81 11.98
CA TYR A 146 9.35 10.12 10.83
C TYR A 146 9.47 11.05 9.62
N PHE A 147 8.43 11.82 9.32
CA PHE A 147 8.45 12.74 8.19
C PHE A 147 9.51 13.83 8.37
N HIS A 148 9.60 14.43 9.57
CA HIS A 148 10.60 15.46 9.89
C HIS A 148 12.03 14.92 9.85
N ALA A 149 12.24 13.62 10.06
CA ALA A 149 13.53 13.00 9.84
C ALA A 149 14.01 13.12 8.38
N GLY A 150 13.10 13.38 7.44
CA GLY A 150 13.42 13.65 6.04
C GLY A 150 14.05 12.46 5.30
N VAL A 151 14.00 11.26 5.88
CA VAL A 151 14.62 10.05 5.32
C VAL A 151 13.80 9.59 4.11
N PRO A 152 14.39 9.58 2.90
CA PRO A 152 13.66 9.16 1.72
C PRO A 152 13.40 7.66 1.72
N CYS A 153 12.25 7.27 1.15
CA CYS A 153 11.95 5.87 0.85
C CYS A 153 13.09 5.27 0.01
N PRO A 154 13.58 4.05 0.32
CA PRO A 154 14.67 3.42 -0.44
C PRO A 154 14.38 3.24 -1.93
N PHE A 155 13.12 3.28 -2.36
CA PHE A 155 12.70 3.24 -3.76
C PHE A 155 12.54 4.62 -4.41
N LEU A 156 12.87 5.71 -3.72
CA LEU A 156 12.84 7.05 -4.28
C LEU A 156 14.12 7.31 -5.07
N GLU A 157 14.00 7.61 -6.36
CA GLU A 157 15.09 7.90 -7.28
C GLU A 157 14.76 9.18 -8.06
N GLU A 158 15.60 10.20 -7.98
CA GLU A 158 15.39 11.48 -8.67
C GLU A 158 13.97 12.05 -8.49
N GLU A 159 13.49 12.05 -7.24
CA GLU A 159 12.12 12.45 -6.85
C GLU A 159 11.00 11.60 -7.51
N SER A 160 11.33 10.44 -8.07
CA SER A 160 10.39 9.49 -8.68
C SER A 160 10.43 8.13 -7.98
N CYS A 161 9.29 7.47 -7.90
CA CYS A 161 9.19 6.14 -7.32
C CYS A 161 9.64 5.08 -8.34
N SER A 162 10.76 4.38 -8.08
CA SER A 162 11.29 3.34 -8.99
C SER A 162 10.41 2.08 -9.07
N ILE A 163 9.52 1.90 -8.10
CA ILE A 163 8.53 0.82 -8.07
C ILE A 163 7.10 1.33 -8.36
N HIS A 164 6.93 2.48 -9.02
CA HIS A 164 5.63 3.10 -9.21
C HIS A 164 4.52 2.17 -9.72
N PRO A 165 4.76 1.27 -10.72
CA PRO A 165 3.74 0.34 -11.20
C PRO A 165 3.28 -0.66 -10.14
N ILE A 166 4.18 -1.08 -9.26
CA ILE A 166 3.94 -2.09 -8.21
C ILE A 166 3.96 -1.50 -6.80
N ARG A 167 3.89 -0.15 -6.68
CA ARG A 167 3.89 0.53 -5.39
C ARG A 167 2.74 0.04 -4.51
N PRO A 168 2.94 0.01 -3.17
CA PRO A 168 1.90 -0.40 -2.23
C PRO A 168 0.59 0.36 -2.38
N LEU A 169 -0.51 -0.25 -1.95
CA LEU A 169 -1.85 0.35 -1.99
C LEU A 169 -1.88 1.69 -1.24
N ILE A 170 -1.30 1.74 -0.05
CA ILE A 170 -1.25 2.98 0.75
C ILE A 170 -0.55 4.14 0.01
N CYS A 171 0.45 3.84 -0.84
CA CYS A 171 1.11 4.83 -1.67
C CYS A 171 0.24 5.30 -2.86
N ARG A 172 -0.79 4.54 -3.24
CA ARG A 172 -1.80 4.91 -4.25
C ARG A 172 -2.91 5.75 -3.63
N GLU A 173 -3.23 5.47 -2.37
CA GLU A 173 -4.30 6.08 -1.60
C GLU A 173 -3.98 7.50 -1.12
N TYR A 174 -2.71 7.87 -1.06
CA TYR A 174 -2.31 9.21 -0.62
C TYR A 174 -2.32 10.19 -1.79
N MET A 175 -3.32 11.06 -1.80
CA MET A 175 -3.49 12.10 -2.81
C MET A 175 -3.84 13.43 -2.14
N VAL A 176 -3.44 14.54 -2.77
CA VAL A 176 -3.73 15.88 -2.29
C VAL A 176 -4.25 16.75 -3.42
N THR A 177 -5.11 17.73 -3.09
CA THR A 177 -5.57 18.78 -4.00
C THR A 177 -4.85 20.11 -3.75
N SER A 178 -4.21 20.26 -2.59
CA SER A 178 -3.34 21.40 -2.29
C SER A 178 -2.06 21.36 -3.14
N PRO A 179 -1.34 22.52 -3.31
CA PRO A 179 -0.05 22.54 -3.99
C PRO A 179 0.90 21.49 -3.42
N PRO A 180 1.59 20.69 -4.27
CA PRO A 180 2.43 19.56 -3.80
C PRO A 180 3.65 20.03 -3.01
N GLU A 181 4.03 21.30 -3.12
CA GLU A 181 5.10 21.93 -2.33
C GLU A 181 4.78 21.93 -0.82
N LEU A 182 3.49 22.00 -0.45
CA LEU A 182 3.06 21.94 0.95
C LEU A 182 3.30 20.56 1.58
N CYS A 183 3.39 19.50 0.77
CA CYS A 183 3.72 18.16 1.26
C CYS A 183 5.17 18.04 1.76
N ARG A 184 6.03 19.07 1.56
CA ARG A 184 7.40 19.11 2.10
C ARG A 184 7.44 19.50 3.58
N ASP A 185 6.35 20.08 4.06
CA ASP A 185 6.16 20.38 5.48
C ASP A 185 4.66 20.13 5.83
N PRO A 186 4.27 18.88 6.03
CA PRO A 186 2.89 18.50 6.24
C PRO A 186 2.45 18.83 7.67
N SER A 187 2.21 20.10 7.95
CA SER A 187 1.40 20.42 9.10
C SER A 187 -0.07 20.05 8.80
N VAL A 188 -0.80 19.66 9.82
CA VAL A 188 -2.21 19.24 9.73
C VAL A 188 -3.10 20.30 9.04
N HIS A 189 -2.67 21.55 9.00
CA HIS A 189 -3.41 22.68 8.44
C HIS A 189 -3.04 23.05 7.00
N ASN A 190 -1.94 22.53 6.46
CA ASN A 190 -1.37 22.99 5.19
C ASN A 190 -1.63 22.05 4.00
N VAL A 191 -1.97 20.78 4.25
CA VAL A 191 -2.14 19.77 3.19
C VAL A 191 -3.60 19.34 3.10
N ALA A 192 -4.23 19.63 1.95
CA ALA A 192 -5.58 19.17 1.65
C ALA A 192 -5.52 17.74 1.09
N GLY A 193 -5.56 16.75 1.96
CA GLY A 193 -5.62 15.34 1.59
C GLY A 193 -6.99 14.92 1.08
N VAL A 194 -7.01 14.07 0.06
CA VAL A 194 -8.24 13.49 -0.48
C VAL A 194 -8.68 12.29 0.34
N ARG A 195 -9.94 12.27 0.74
CA ARG A 195 -10.53 11.12 1.44
C ARG A 195 -11.02 10.09 0.44
N LEU A 196 -10.50 8.88 0.52
CA LEU A 196 -11.04 7.74 -0.22
C LEU A 196 -12.22 7.13 0.56
N PRO A 197 -13.31 6.78 -0.12
CA PRO A 197 -14.48 6.13 0.49
C PRO A 197 -14.20 4.68 0.92
N LEU A 198 -13.14 4.07 0.36
CA LEU A 198 -12.64 2.76 0.71
C LEU A 198 -11.12 2.75 0.51
N LYS A 199 -10.39 2.20 1.48
CA LYS A 199 -8.94 1.98 1.42
C LYS A 199 -8.65 0.49 1.43
N LEU A 200 -8.19 -0.06 0.30
CA LEU A 200 -7.89 -1.49 0.20
C LEU A 200 -6.62 -1.87 0.98
N SER A 201 -5.73 -0.91 1.30
CA SER A 201 -4.63 -1.14 2.24
C SER A 201 -5.12 -1.61 3.61
N ARG A 202 -6.22 -1.04 4.14
CA ARG A 202 -6.84 -1.47 5.40
C ARG A 202 -7.35 -2.90 5.34
N VAL A 203 -7.84 -3.34 4.18
CA VAL A 203 -8.28 -4.72 3.96
C VAL A 203 -7.11 -5.68 4.09
N LEU A 204 -5.97 -5.38 3.45
CA LEU A 204 -4.75 -6.19 3.55
C LEU A 204 -4.18 -6.20 4.97
N HIS A 205 -4.15 -5.04 5.65
CA HIS A 205 -3.73 -4.96 7.05
C HIS A 205 -4.60 -5.82 7.95
N GLY A 206 -5.93 -5.79 7.73
CA GLY A 206 -6.87 -6.63 8.48
C GLY A 206 -6.66 -8.14 8.27
N PHE A 207 -6.22 -8.59 7.09
CA PHE A 207 -5.79 -9.98 6.89
C PHE A 207 -4.49 -10.28 7.64
N GLY A 208 -3.52 -9.38 7.62
CA GLY A 208 -2.28 -9.53 8.37
C GLY A 208 -2.50 -9.63 9.88
N GLN A 209 -3.43 -8.83 10.43
CA GLN A 209 -3.82 -8.91 11.85
C GLN A 209 -4.38 -10.27 12.25
N GLU A 210 -5.18 -10.90 11.35
CA GLU A 210 -5.72 -12.25 11.60
C GLU A 210 -4.63 -13.32 11.64
N LEU A 211 -3.52 -13.13 10.88
CA LEU A 211 -2.46 -14.14 10.76
C LEU A 211 -1.49 -14.16 11.95
N GLU A 212 -1.10 -13.00 12.43
CA GLU A 212 0.01 -12.89 13.38
C GLU A 212 -0.44 -12.72 14.82
N ASN A 213 -1.77 -12.68 15.11
CA ASN A 213 -2.26 -12.11 16.36
C ASN A 213 -1.61 -10.74 16.64
N ASP A 214 -0.99 -10.15 15.60
CA ASP A 214 -0.33 -8.86 15.65
C ASP A 214 -1.38 -7.79 15.38
N ARG A 215 -1.43 -6.85 16.27
CA ARG A 215 -2.38 -5.75 16.22
C ARG A 215 -2.26 -4.89 14.95
N ARG A 216 -1.16 -4.97 14.20
CA ARG A 216 -0.88 -4.12 13.04
C ARG A 216 -1.21 -4.79 11.70
N GLY A 217 -0.78 -6.03 11.50
CA GLY A 217 -0.86 -6.72 10.21
C GLY A 217 -0.05 -6.08 9.09
N TRP A 218 0.98 -5.28 9.43
CA TRP A 218 1.86 -4.58 8.50
C TRP A 218 3.24 -4.31 9.12
N ILE A 219 4.22 -4.02 8.30
CA ILE A 219 5.56 -3.58 8.69
C ILE A 219 5.89 -2.19 8.14
N PRO A 220 6.71 -1.37 8.79
CA PRO A 220 7.28 -0.19 8.15
C PRO A 220 8.11 -0.59 6.93
N MET A 221 7.92 0.11 5.79
CA MET A 221 8.62 -0.17 4.53
C MET A 221 10.14 -0.25 4.71
N VAL A 222 10.72 0.58 5.56
CA VAL A 222 12.18 0.60 5.81
C VAL A 222 12.71 -0.71 6.38
N PHE A 223 11.85 -1.59 6.93
CA PHE A 223 12.21 -2.91 7.43
C PHE A 223 12.05 -4.03 6.42
N LEU A 224 11.66 -3.74 5.18
CA LEU A 224 11.43 -4.75 4.15
C LEU A 224 12.63 -5.71 3.98
N MET A 225 13.87 -5.20 3.97
CA MET A 225 15.07 -6.05 3.83
C MET A 225 15.34 -6.92 5.06
N ALA A 226 14.99 -6.45 6.26
CA ALA A 226 15.04 -7.26 7.47
C ALA A 226 13.95 -8.34 7.45
N TRP A 227 12.74 -7.98 7.04
CA TRP A 227 11.62 -8.90 6.90
C TRP A 227 11.88 -9.96 5.82
N ARG A 228 12.46 -9.59 4.68
CA ARG A 228 12.87 -10.52 3.61
C ARG A 228 13.73 -11.68 4.14
N LYS A 229 14.65 -11.40 5.07
CA LYS A 229 15.51 -12.42 5.69
C LYS A 229 14.75 -13.43 6.54
N SER A 230 13.53 -13.14 6.98
CA SER A 230 12.69 -14.07 7.73
C SER A 230 12.13 -15.21 6.89
N GLY A 231 12.06 -15.03 5.55
CA GLY A 231 11.45 -15.99 4.63
C GLY A 231 9.94 -16.18 4.82
N ALA A 232 9.26 -15.26 5.52
CA ALA A 232 7.82 -15.33 5.78
C ALA A 232 7.01 -15.31 4.48
N LYS A 233 5.96 -16.13 4.41
CA LYS A 233 5.05 -16.27 3.26
C LYS A 233 3.59 -16.17 3.71
N PRO A 234 3.13 -15.01 4.12
CA PRO A 234 1.76 -14.81 4.62
C PRO A 234 0.68 -15.15 3.59
N GLY A 235 0.98 -15.06 2.30
CA GLY A 235 0.04 -15.38 1.23
C GLY A 235 -0.49 -16.82 1.31
N GLU A 236 0.33 -17.78 1.71
CA GLU A 236 -0.09 -19.18 1.84
C GLU A 236 -1.22 -19.36 2.87
N SER A 237 -1.28 -18.54 3.90
CA SER A 237 -2.33 -18.59 4.92
C SER A 237 -3.68 -18.08 4.43
N VAL A 238 -3.69 -17.32 3.32
CA VAL A 238 -4.89 -16.82 2.65
C VAL A 238 -4.88 -17.32 1.21
N SER A 239 -5.17 -18.60 1.04
CA SER A 239 -5.08 -19.30 -0.25
C SER A 239 -6.33 -20.13 -0.55
N GLY A 240 -6.46 -20.56 -1.81
CA GLY A 240 -7.58 -21.33 -2.31
C GLY A 240 -7.67 -21.24 -3.84
N SER A 241 -8.83 -21.47 -4.44
CA SER A 241 -9.02 -21.10 -5.85
C SER A 241 -9.05 -19.58 -6.00
N GLY A 242 -8.59 -19.02 -7.12
CA GLY A 242 -8.59 -17.57 -7.34
C GLY A 242 -9.95 -16.90 -7.04
N PRO A 243 -11.09 -17.46 -7.52
CA PRO A 243 -12.42 -16.94 -7.16
C PRO A 243 -12.72 -16.97 -5.65
N ALA A 244 -12.29 -18.01 -4.92
CA ALA A 244 -12.52 -18.12 -3.50
C ALA A 244 -11.71 -17.07 -2.70
N VAL A 245 -10.45 -16.87 -3.07
CA VAL A 245 -9.57 -15.87 -2.45
C VAL A 245 -10.10 -14.45 -2.73
N LEU A 246 -10.47 -14.17 -3.99
CA LEU A 246 -11.05 -12.87 -4.34
C LEU A 246 -12.37 -12.61 -3.59
N LYS A 247 -13.26 -13.60 -3.52
CA LYS A 247 -14.51 -13.48 -2.76
C LYS A 247 -14.25 -13.10 -1.31
N ARG A 248 -13.33 -13.80 -0.62
CA ARG A 248 -12.96 -13.51 0.76
C ARG A 248 -12.40 -12.09 0.90
N PHE A 249 -11.59 -11.64 -0.07
CA PHE A 249 -11.08 -10.27 -0.10
C PHE A 249 -12.22 -9.24 -0.23
N LEU A 250 -13.15 -9.44 -1.17
CA LEU A 250 -14.27 -8.52 -1.40
C LEU A 250 -15.25 -8.46 -0.22
N GLU A 251 -15.51 -9.57 0.45
CA GLU A 251 -16.33 -9.61 1.67
C GLU A 251 -15.71 -8.75 2.78
N LYS A 252 -14.39 -8.87 2.99
CA LYS A 252 -13.67 -8.03 3.96
C LYS A 252 -13.64 -6.57 3.52
N ALA A 253 -13.44 -6.28 2.23
CA ALA A 253 -13.48 -4.93 1.68
C ALA A 253 -14.85 -4.26 1.89
N ALA A 254 -15.94 -5.00 1.69
CA ALA A 254 -17.29 -4.51 1.96
C ALA A 254 -17.51 -4.21 3.45
N ALA A 255 -16.92 -4.99 4.36
CA ALA A 255 -16.98 -4.72 5.79
C ALA A 255 -16.21 -3.44 6.17
N VAL A 256 -14.99 -3.27 5.62
CA VAL A 256 -14.18 -2.05 5.79
C VAL A 256 -14.91 -0.82 5.24
N SER A 257 -15.53 -0.94 4.05
CA SER A 257 -16.30 0.17 3.44
C SER A 257 -17.44 0.64 4.35
N ARG A 258 -18.18 -0.28 4.97
CA ARG A 258 -19.23 0.09 5.93
C ARG A 258 -18.68 0.80 7.15
N ALA A 259 -17.63 0.28 7.76
CA ALA A 259 -16.99 0.88 8.93
C ALA A 259 -16.36 2.27 8.68
N MET A 260 -16.08 2.63 7.43
CA MET A 260 -15.57 3.96 7.05
C MET A 260 -16.68 5.00 6.81
N GLN A 261 -17.95 4.59 6.77
CA GLN A 261 -19.12 5.45 6.56
C GLN A 261 -19.82 5.81 7.89
N GLU A 262 -19.52 5.07 8.94
CA GLU A 262 -19.97 5.34 10.32
C GLU A 262 -19.03 6.36 11.01
#